data_77b678700198c8b93c886f2a294c94ce
#
_entry.id   77b678700198c8b93c886f2a294c94ce
#
_cell.length_a   1.000
_cell.length_b   1.000
_cell.length_c   1.000
_cell.angle_alpha   90.00
_cell.angle_beta   90.00
_cell.angle_gamma   90.00
#
_symmetry.space_group_name_H-M   'P 1'
#
loop_
_entity.id
_entity.type
_entity.pdbx_description
1 polymer ?
#
loop_
_entity_poly.entity_id
_entity_poly.type
_entity_poly.pdbx_seq_one_letter_code
_entity_poly.pdbx_strand_id
1 'polypeptide(L)'
;MFVNKMDRIKAILLIIFLSLISMNAHSAEQKPLISLYVLGENKNNKSIKISVQSILNQSGFVIKDGNRAIKNLNFKNATNLDKLLENSDILSDITDADLMITLKLNYQRINKLSTSIYISSEIYNTQTKNYISTWSTPRKILRFPKDCDDICENLILSEKVILLSDQLGNSILRILDAKLKEQKNYSNISKVYNFKFYDFRDKHIIYLTDIMVNEFPGFIKITNEQSFGKQNSWSYYSSTDLLKLKKWLVISLSDIDLNIDKDYEILVSDNSIFVKKFPSFNSVGSKGNTKKFN
;
A
#
# COMPACT_ATOMS: atom_id res chain seq x y z
N MET A 1 -63.00 7.06 6.10
CA MET A 1 -61.95 6.69 5.13
C MET A 1 -61.05 5.64 5.84
N PHE A 2 -61.43 4.37 5.76
CA PHE A 2 -60.68 3.27 6.41
C PHE A 2 -59.62 2.74 5.45
N VAL A 3 -58.38 3.22 5.59
CA VAL A 3 -57.24 2.59 4.92
C VAL A 3 -57.03 1.22 5.57
N ASN A 4 -57.18 0.18 4.79
CA ASN A 4 -57.22 -1.21 5.22
C ASN A 4 -55.91 -1.55 5.96
N LYS A 5 -55.98 -2.08 7.16
CA LYS A 5 -54.84 -2.43 8.02
C LYS A 5 -53.85 -3.36 7.27
N MET A 6 -54.36 -4.13 6.32
CA MET A 6 -53.60 -5.05 5.47
C MET A 6 -52.70 -4.33 4.47
N ASP A 7 -53.08 -3.13 3.97
CA ASP A 7 -52.27 -2.33 3.02
C ASP A 7 -51.09 -1.66 3.73
N ARG A 8 -51.22 -1.29 4.99
CA ARG A 8 -50.13 -0.79 5.80
C ARG A 8 -49.07 -1.87 6.09
N ILE A 9 -49.50 -3.10 6.35
CA ILE A 9 -48.58 -4.25 6.59
C ILE A 9 -47.81 -4.57 5.31
N LYS A 10 -48.47 -4.57 4.14
CA LYS A 10 -47.79 -4.78 2.85
C LYS A 10 -46.80 -3.69 2.53
N ALA A 11 -47.11 -2.41 2.80
CA ALA A 11 -46.19 -1.29 2.61
C ALA A 11 -44.94 -1.37 3.52
N ILE A 12 -45.11 -1.77 4.78
CA ILE A 12 -44.01 -1.95 5.72
C ILE A 12 -43.10 -3.13 5.30
N LEU A 13 -43.70 -4.27 4.86
CA LEU A 13 -42.95 -5.41 4.35
C LEU A 13 -42.18 -5.08 3.06
N LEU A 14 -42.74 -4.25 2.18
CA LEU A 14 -42.08 -3.81 0.95
C LEU A 14 -40.88 -2.89 1.27
N ILE A 15 -41.02 -1.98 2.27
CA ILE A 15 -39.92 -1.10 2.70
C ILE A 15 -38.78 -1.90 3.35
N ILE A 16 -39.11 -2.90 4.19
CA ILE A 16 -38.13 -3.80 4.80
C ILE A 16 -37.42 -4.64 3.72
N PHE A 17 -38.16 -5.13 2.73
CA PHE A 17 -37.59 -5.91 1.62
C PHE A 17 -36.68 -5.05 0.73
N LEU A 18 -37.05 -3.80 0.43
CA LEU A 18 -36.21 -2.85 -0.29
C LEU A 18 -34.97 -2.43 0.51
N SER A 19 -35.06 -2.30 1.85
CA SER A 19 -33.89 -2.01 2.68
C SER A 19 -32.94 -3.19 2.80
N LEU A 20 -33.44 -4.43 2.77
CA LEU A 20 -32.61 -5.65 2.75
C LEU A 20 -31.87 -5.83 1.41
N ILE A 21 -32.49 -5.40 0.30
CA ILE A 21 -31.83 -5.43 -1.03
C ILE A 21 -30.71 -4.37 -1.09
N SER A 22 -30.91 -3.20 -0.49
CA SER A 22 -29.89 -2.13 -0.47
C SER A 22 -28.69 -2.46 0.44
N MET A 23 -28.85 -3.31 1.47
CA MET A 23 -27.74 -3.75 2.32
C MET A 23 -26.82 -4.80 1.65
N ASN A 24 -27.27 -5.45 0.57
CA ASN A 24 -26.44 -6.36 -0.22
C ASN A 24 -25.75 -5.69 -1.42
N ALA A 25 -25.71 -4.37 -1.48
CA ALA A 25 -24.77 -3.68 -2.34
C ALA A 25 -23.37 -4.04 -1.80
N HIS A 26 -22.81 -5.16 -2.25
CA HIS A 26 -21.41 -5.49 -2.11
C HIS A 26 -20.65 -4.23 -2.54
N SER A 27 -19.93 -3.61 -1.64
CA SER A 27 -18.97 -2.59 -2.02
C SER A 27 -18.10 -3.24 -3.09
N ALA A 28 -18.29 -2.84 -4.34
CA ALA A 28 -17.46 -3.32 -5.43
C ALA A 28 -16.03 -3.04 -4.97
N GLU A 29 -15.25 -4.11 -4.80
CA GLU A 29 -13.89 -4.02 -4.30
C GLU A 29 -13.13 -3.05 -5.20
N GLN A 30 -12.81 -1.89 -4.67
CA GLN A 30 -12.13 -0.86 -5.42
C GLN A 30 -10.70 -1.34 -5.66
N LYS A 31 -10.41 -1.65 -6.92
CA LYS A 31 -9.04 -2.00 -7.32
C LYS A 31 -8.13 -0.80 -7.09
N PRO A 32 -6.84 -1.04 -6.75
CA PRO A 32 -5.90 0.04 -6.53
C PRO A 32 -5.75 0.90 -7.78
N LEU A 33 -5.63 2.20 -7.57
CA LEU A 33 -5.35 3.16 -8.62
C LEU A 33 -3.86 3.10 -8.97
N ILE A 34 -3.54 3.03 -10.25
CA ILE A 34 -2.18 2.82 -10.73
C ILE A 34 -1.68 4.03 -11.50
N SER A 35 -0.48 4.53 -11.17
CA SER A 35 0.26 5.47 -12.02
C SER A 35 1.28 4.71 -12.88
N LEU A 36 1.22 4.91 -14.19
CA LEU A 36 2.06 4.22 -15.18
C LEU A 36 3.10 5.16 -15.77
N TYR A 37 4.37 4.79 -15.67
CA TYR A 37 5.52 5.55 -16.16
C TYR A 37 6.30 4.74 -17.19
N VAL A 38 6.61 5.34 -18.33
CA VAL A 38 7.54 4.75 -19.31
C VAL A 38 8.83 5.53 -19.27
N LEU A 39 9.92 4.83 -18.93
CA LEU A 39 11.25 5.39 -18.73
C LEU A 39 12.04 5.49 -20.02
N GLY A 40 12.90 6.51 -20.09
CA GLY A 40 13.76 6.77 -21.23
C GLY A 40 13.03 7.46 -22.39
N GLU A 41 13.80 7.84 -23.40
CA GLU A 41 13.30 8.48 -24.63
C GLU A 41 13.35 7.48 -25.79
N ASN A 42 12.18 6.96 -26.18
CA ASN A 42 12.07 6.03 -27.30
C ASN A 42 10.76 6.27 -28.06
N LYS A 43 10.80 6.18 -29.40
CA LYS A 43 9.62 6.34 -30.27
C LYS A 43 8.50 5.35 -29.90
N ASN A 44 8.86 4.17 -29.41
CA ASN A 44 7.93 3.10 -29.06
C ASN A 44 7.30 3.25 -27.65
N ASN A 45 7.71 4.22 -26.85
CA ASN A 45 7.21 4.41 -25.48
C ASN A 45 5.69 4.59 -25.45
N LYS A 46 5.13 5.30 -26.44
CA LYS A 46 3.68 5.49 -26.57
C LYS A 46 2.95 4.15 -26.78
N SER A 47 3.49 3.29 -27.65
CA SER A 47 2.91 1.97 -27.94
C SER A 47 2.96 1.06 -26.72
N ILE A 48 4.10 1.03 -26.00
CA ILE A 48 4.26 0.26 -24.76
C ILE A 48 3.21 0.70 -23.73
N LYS A 49 3.08 2.01 -23.50
CA LYS A 49 2.11 2.54 -22.55
C LYS A 49 0.69 2.17 -22.92
N ILE A 50 0.27 2.41 -24.17
CA ILE A 50 -1.10 2.15 -24.64
C ILE A 50 -1.45 0.67 -24.49
N SER A 51 -0.56 -0.24 -24.89
CA SER A 51 -0.79 -1.68 -24.81
C SER A 51 -0.97 -2.14 -23.38
N VAL A 52 -0.04 -1.82 -22.47
CA VAL A 52 -0.13 -2.19 -21.05
C VAL A 52 -1.34 -1.55 -20.38
N GLN A 53 -1.60 -0.26 -20.61
CA GLN A 53 -2.74 0.46 -20.08
C GLN A 53 -4.07 -0.16 -20.52
N SER A 54 -4.17 -0.55 -21.81
CA SER A 54 -5.39 -1.18 -22.34
C SER A 54 -5.71 -2.49 -21.63
N ILE A 55 -4.71 -3.36 -21.44
CA ILE A 55 -4.89 -4.65 -20.74
C ILE A 55 -5.34 -4.45 -19.29
N LEU A 56 -4.69 -3.54 -18.57
CA LEU A 56 -5.03 -3.28 -17.18
C LEU A 56 -6.41 -2.63 -17.03
N ASN A 57 -6.75 -1.66 -17.92
CA ASN A 57 -8.07 -1.04 -17.93
C ASN A 57 -9.20 -2.04 -18.24
N GLN A 58 -9.01 -2.93 -19.22
CA GLN A 58 -9.97 -4.00 -19.54
C GLN A 58 -10.20 -4.94 -18.35
N SER A 59 -9.22 -5.06 -17.48
CA SER A 59 -9.31 -5.84 -16.25
C SER A 59 -9.85 -5.03 -15.05
N GLY A 60 -10.32 -3.81 -15.27
CA GLY A 60 -10.99 -2.97 -14.26
C GLY A 60 -10.04 -2.17 -13.35
N PHE A 61 -8.75 -2.06 -13.69
CA PHE A 61 -7.84 -1.13 -13.00
C PHE A 61 -8.02 0.28 -13.56
N VAL A 62 -7.89 1.29 -12.71
CA VAL A 62 -7.85 2.70 -13.13
C VAL A 62 -6.40 3.12 -13.30
N ILE A 63 -6.02 3.50 -14.52
CA ILE A 63 -4.62 3.83 -14.86
C ILE A 63 -4.48 5.34 -15.11
N LYS A 64 -3.61 5.98 -14.34
CA LYS A 64 -3.19 7.38 -14.53
C LYS A 64 -1.91 7.46 -15.35
N ASP A 65 -1.80 8.50 -16.16
CA ASP A 65 -0.61 8.77 -16.95
C ASP A 65 0.46 9.47 -16.10
N GLY A 66 1.38 8.68 -15.54
CA GLY A 66 2.47 9.21 -14.72
C GLY A 66 3.43 10.11 -15.49
N ASN A 67 3.69 9.84 -16.78
CA ASN A 67 4.55 10.70 -17.60
C ASN A 67 3.92 12.10 -17.81
N ARG A 68 2.58 12.20 -17.83
CA ARG A 68 1.89 13.50 -17.88
C ARG A 68 2.02 14.25 -16.56
N ALA A 69 1.94 13.56 -15.44
CA ALA A 69 2.15 14.16 -14.11
C ALA A 69 3.57 14.75 -14.00
N ILE A 70 4.59 14.04 -14.44
CA ILE A 70 5.98 14.53 -14.48
C ILE A 70 6.12 15.81 -15.31
N LYS A 71 5.51 15.87 -16.50
CA LYS A 71 5.56 17.05 -17.36
C LYS A 71 4.93 18.27 -16.69
N ASN A 72 3.81 18.10 -16.01
CA ASN A 72 3.13 19.18 -15.31
C ASN A 72 3.96 19.78 -14.18
N LEU A 73 4.86 18.98 -13.58
CA LEU A 73 5.77 19.42 -12.52
C LEU A 73 7.09 20.00 -13.00
N ASN A 74 7.30 20.10 -14.33
CA ASN A 74 8.59 20.53 -14.91
C ASN A 74 9.81 19.73 -14.40
N PHE A 75 9.61 18.49 -14.01
CA PHE A 75 10.72 17.60 -13.64
C PHE A 75 11.53 17.23 -14.88
N LYS A 76 12.48 18.08 -15.25
CA LYS A 76 13.30 17.95 -16.47
C LYS A 76 14.10 16.65 -16.58
N ASN A 77 14.18 15.83 -15.53
CA ASN A 77 15.02 14.63 -15.47
C ASN A 77 14.32 13.37 -14.91
N ALA A 78 12.99 13.34 -14.89
CA ALA A 78 12.26 12.17 -14.37
C ALA A 78 12.18 10.97 -15.34
N THR A 79 13.18 10.84 -16.23
CA THR A 79 13.34 9.68 -17.11
C THR A 79 14.08 8.52 -16.41
N ASN A 80 14.55 8.74 -15.17
CA ASN A 80 15.29 7.77 -14.37
C ASN A 80 14.42 7.32 -13.19
N LEU A 81 14.47 6.01 -12.89
CA LEU A 81 13.74 5.36 -11.81
C LEU A 81 14.07 5.99 -10.44
N ASP A 82 15.36 6.21 -10.14
CA ASP A 82 15.79 6.74 -8.83
C ASP A 82 15.11 8.08 -8.52
N LYS A 83 15.04 8.96 -9.52
CA LYS A 83 14.35 10.25 -9.37
C LYS A 83 12.84 10.15 -9.23
N LEU A 84 12.23 9.13 -9.84
CA LEU A 84 10.80 8.85 -9.61
C LEU A 84 10.56 8.40 -8.19
N LEU A 85 11.41 7.53 -7.65
CA LEU A 85 11.32 7.04 -6.27
C LEU A 85 11.58 8.14 -5.25
N GLU A 86 12.58 9.00 -5.46
CA GLU A 86 12.84 10.17 -4.63
C GLU A 86 11.63 11.12 -4.51
N ASN A 87 10.85 11.24 -5.59
CA ASN A 87 9.69 12.13 -5.65
C ASN A 87 8.35 11.37 -5.59
N SER A 88 8.36 10.12 -5.15
CA SER A 88 7.17 9.26 -5.15
C SER A 88 6.00 9.83 -4.36
N ASP A 89 6.24 10.54 -3.26
CA ASP A 89 5.20 11.19 -2.45
C ASP A 89 4.47 12.26 -3.28
N ILE A 90 5.22 13.19 -3.89
CA ILE A 90 4.65 14.26 -4.72
C ILE A 90 3.89 13.67 -5.92
N LEU A 91 4.45 12.63 -6.53
CA LEU A 91 3.82 11.96 -7.66
C LEU A 91 2.56 11.19 -7.24
N SER A 92 2.56 10.59 -6.05
CA SER A 92 1.40 9.94 -5.46
C SER A 92 0.29 10.95 -5.19
N ASP A 93 0.59 12.09 -4.56
CA ASP A 93 -0.37 13.15 -4.26
C ASP A 93 -1.04 13.71 -5.53
N ILE A 94 -0.28 13.87 -6.61
CA ILE A 94 -0.81 14.41 -7.89
C ILE A 94 -1.60 13.35 -8.65
N THR A 95 -1.20 12.11 -8.61
CA THR A 95 -1.87 11.03 -9.35
C THR A 95 -2.95 10.35 -8.53
N ASP A 96 -2.94 10.53 -7.21
CA ASP A 96 -3.79 9.81 -6.25
C ASP A 96 -3.67 8.29 -6.43
N ALA A 97 -2.45 7.83 -6.75
CA ALA A 97 -2.22 6.43 -7.11
C ALA A 97 -1.67 5.63 -5.93
N ASP A 98 -2.26 4.46 -5.70
CA ASP A 98 -1.81 3.49 -4.68
C ASP A 98 -0.54 2.74 -5.12
N LEU A 99 -0.41 2.53 -6.44
CA LEU A 99 0.69 1.79 -7.03
C LEU A 99 1.37 2.61 -8.13
N MET A 100 2.69 2.53 -8.17
CA MET A 100 3.52 3.05 -9.25
C MET A 100 4.07 1.89 -10.06
N ILE A 101 3.85 1.89 -11.37
CA ILE A 101 4.43 0.92 -12.30
C ILE A 101 5.34 1.63 -13.27
N THR A 102 6.58 1.21 -13.35
CA THR A 102 7.55 1.70 -14.33
C THR A 102 7.76 0.67 -15.42
N LEU A 103 7.87 1.15 -16.66
CA LEU A 103 8.14 0.35 -17.85
C LEU A 103 9.40 0.89 -18.53
N LYS A 104 10.29 0.02 -18.96
CA LYS A 104 11.51 0.41 -19.67
C LYS A 104 11.77 -0.52 -20.86
N LEU A 105 11.85 0.04 -22.05
CA LEU A 105 12.35 -0.68 -23.22
C LEU A 105 13.88 -0.72 -23.15
N ASN A 106 14.41 -1.92 -23.07
CA ASN A 106 15.83 -2.18 -23.14
C ASN A 106 16.16 -2.67 -24.54
N TYR A 107 17.11 -1.99 -25.18
CA TYR A 107 17.50 -2.31 -26.52
C TYR A 107 19.01 -2.21 -26.66
N GLN A 108 19.61 -3.20 -27.30
CA GLN A 108 21.04 -3.28 -27.49
C GLN A 108 21.35 -3.74 -28.91
N ARG A 109 22.02 -2.92 -29.68
CA ARG A 109 22.52 -3.31 -30.99
C ARG A 109 23.61 -4.37 -30.83
N ILE A 110 23.42 -5.53 -31.44
CA ILE A 110 24.41 -6.62 -31.44
C ILE A 110 25.39 -6.44 -32.58
N ASN A 111 24.86 -6.20 -33.77
CA ASN A 111 25.62 -5.91 -35.00
C ASN A 111 24.75 -5.10 -35.97
N LYS A 112 25.26 -4.83 -37.19
CA LYS A 112 24.53 -4.06 -38.20
C LYS A 112 23.15 -4.63 -38.55
N LEU A 113 22.98 -5.96 -38.45
CA LEU A 113 21.78 -6.68 -38.91
C LEU A 113 20.98 -7.27 -37.75
N SER A 114 21.34 -6.97 -36.49
CA SER A 114 20.61 -7.53 -35.37
C SER A 114 20.63 -6.66 -34.13
N THR A 115 19.50 -6.66 -33.43
CA THR A 115 19.28 -5.93 -32.17
C THR A 115 18.61 -6.86 -31.17
N SER A 116 19.06 -6.81 -29.92
CA SER A 116 18.40 -7.47 -28.77
C SER A 116 17.45 -6.52 -28.12
N ILE A 117 16.22 -6.96 -27.84
CA ILE A 117 15.21 -6.18 -27.14
C ILE A 117 14.53 -6.97 -26.02
N TYR A 118 14.13 -6.28 -24.97
CA TYR A 118 13.19 -6.75 -23.94
C TYR A 118 12.59 -5.55 -23.23
N ILE A 119 11.44 -5.74 -22.58
CA ILE A 119 10.81 -4.70 -21.77
C ILE A 119 10.83 -5.17 -20.32
N SER A 120 11.29 -4.31 -19.41
CA SER A 120 11.25 -4.52 -17.97
C SER A 120 10.20 -3.64 -17.32
N SER A 121 9.66 -4.10 -16.21
CA SER A 121 8.75 -3.34 -15.34
C SER A 121 9.09 -3.55 -13.88
N GLU A 122 8.80 -2.54 -13.07
CA GLU A 122 8.89 -2.59 -11.63
C GLU A 122 7.62 -2.01 -11.03
N ILE A 123 7.16 -2.59 -9.93
CA ILE A 123 5.93 -2.21 -9.24
C ILE A 123 6.27 -1.81 -7.82
N TYR A 124 5.83 -0.63 -7.41
CA TYR A 124 6.03 -0.08 -6.08
C TYR A 124 4.68 0.31 -5.46
N ASN A 125 4.58 0.15 -4.15
CA ASN A 125 3.52 0.78 -3.37
C ASN A 125 3.91 2.24 -3.10
N THR A 126 3.06 3.20 -3.45
CA THR A 126 3.36 4.63 -3.33
C THR A 126 3.36 5.11 -1.89
N GLN A 127 2.49 4.54 -1.05
CA GLN A 127 2.34 4.94 0.35
C GLN A 127 3.48 4.41 1.23
N THR A 128 3.84 3.14 1.06
CA THR A 128 4.89 2.50 1.87
C THR A 128 6.28 2.59 1.24
N LYS A 129 6.37 3.07 -0.02
CA LYS A 129 7.58 3.08 -0.87
C LYS A 129 8.22 1.71 -1.08
N ASN A 130 7.54 0.66 -0.67
CA ASN A 130 8.04 -0.70 -0.79
C ASN A 130 7.97 -1.20 -2.23
N TYR A 131 9.06 -1.81 -2.63
CA TYR A 131 9.11 -2.60 -3.85
C TYR A 131 8.21 -3.83 -3.72
N ILE A 132 7.34 -4.05 -4.72
CA ILE A 132 6.40 -5.17 -4.73
C ILE A 132 6.92 -6.30 -5.61
N SER A 133 7.31 -5.98 -6.84
CA SER A 133 7.72 -6.98 -7.83
C SER A 133 8.42 -6.37 -9.03
N THR A 134 9.22 -7.19 -9.70
CA THR A 134 9.76 -6.89 -11.04
C THR A 134 9.39 -8.00 -12.01
N TRP A 135 9.29 -7.65 -13.26
CA TRP A 135 9.18 -8.62 -14.33
C TRP A 135 9.78 -8.08 -15.62
N SER A 136 10.29 -8.97 -16.46
CA SER A 136 10.77 -8.60 -17.78
C SER A 136 10.32 -9.62 -18.83
N THR A 137 10.06 -9.13 -20.04
CA THR A 137 9.81 -10.03 -21.16
C THR A 137 11.06 -10.84 -21.48
N PRO A 138 10.92 -12.03 -22.07
CA PRO A 138 12.06 -12.74 -22.61
C PRO A 138 12.81 -11.86 -23.61
N ARG A 139 14.14 -11.90 -23.53
CA ARG A 139 14.99 -11.19 -24.48
C ARG A 139 14.80 -11.77 -25.89
N LYS A 140 14.54 -10.89 -26.87
CA LYS A 140 14.37 -11.25 -28.26
C LYS A 140 15.47 -10.64 -29.12
N ILE A 141 16.02 -11.43 -30.02
CA ILE A 141 16.98 -10.96 -31.03
C ILE A 141 16.20 -10.73 -32.30
N LEU A 142 16.15 -9.48 -32.73
CA LEU A 142 15.59 -9.09 -34.03
C LEU A 142 16.70 -9.15 -35.08
N ARG A 143 16.40 -9.74 -36.20
CA ARG A 143 17.29 -9.77 -37.39
C ARG A 143 16.68 -8.91 -38.46
N PHE A 144 17.50 -8.06 -39.07
CA PHE A 144 17.08 -7.17 -40.13
C PHE A 144 17.60 -7.68 -41.48
N PRO A 145 16.84 -7.53 -42.56
CA PRO A 145 17.35 -7.76 -43.92
C PRO A 145 18.60 -6.93 -44.20
N LYS A 146 19.45 -7.36 -45.15
CA LYS A 146 20.69 -6.63 -45.49
C LYS A 146 20.42 -5.22 -46.00
N ASP A 147 19.31 -5.05 -46.72
CA ASP A 147 18.90 -3.78 -47.35
C ASP A 147 17.87 -3.02 -46.52
N CYS A 148 17.74 -3.35 -45.23
CA CYS A 148 16.80 -2.71 -44.32
C CYS A 148 17.34 -1.34 -43.92
N ASP A 149 16.65 -0.29 -44.33
CA ASP A 149 16.89 1.08 -43.89
C ASP A 149 16.28 1.37 -42.51
N ASP A 150 16.45 2.58 -42.01
CA ASP A 150 15.92 3.00 -40.69
C ASP A 150 14.39 2.89 -40.59
N ILE A 151 13.67 3.02 -41.68
CA ILE A 151 12.19 2.89 -41.72
C ILE A 151 11.82 1.43 -41.55
N CYS A 152 12.44 0.54 -42.30
CA CYS A 152 12.28 -0.91 -42.21
C CYS A 152 12.63 -1.41 -40.79
N GLU A 153 13.77 -1.01 -40.24
CA GLU A 153 14.17 -1.38 -38.87
C GLU A 153 13.14 -0.91 -37.82
N ASN A 154 12.69 0.34 -37.90
CA ASN A 154 11.69 0.89 -37.01
C ASN A 154 10.35 0.14 -37.11
N LEU A 155 9.92 -0.28 -38.28
CA LEU A 155 8.70 -1.06 -38.47
C LEU A 155 8.79 -2.40 -37.74
N ILE A 156 9.84 -3.18 -38.03
CA ILE A 156 10.11 -4.49 -37.43
C ILE A 156 10.21 -4.36 -35.89
N LEU A 157 10.90 -3.31 -35.41
CA LEU A 157 11.03 -3.03 -33.98
C LEU A 157 9.66 -2.73 -33.36
N SER A 158 8.87 -1.87 -33.99
CA SER A 158 7.56 -1.45 -33.48
C SER A 158 6.58 -2.61 -33.35
N GLU A 159 6.49 -3.48 -34.38
CA GLU A 159 5.64 -4.68 -34.28
C GLU A 159 6.05 -5.57 -33.13
N LYS A 160 7.34 -5.77 -32.94
CA LYS A 160 7.83 -6.65 -31.88
C LYS A 160 7.65 -6.04 -30.50
N VAL A 161 7.82 -4.74 -30.37
CA VAL A 161 7.56 -4.01 -29.13
C VAL A 161 6.10 -4.12 -28.72
N ILE A 162 5.13 -4.03 -29.64
CA ILE A 162 3.71 -4.22 -29.33
C ILE A 162 3.48 -5.62 -28.73
N LEU A 163 3.97 -6.68 -29.38
CA LEU A 163 3.83 -8.07 -28.89
C LEU A 163 4.45 -8.26 -27.50
N LEU A 164 5.64 -7.68 -27.26
CA LEU A 164 6.29 -7.74 -25.95
C LEU A 164 5.51 -6.94 -24.91
N SER A 165 4.90 -5.82 -25.29
CA SER A 165 4.09 -4.99 -24.39
C SER A 165 2.81 -5.71 -23.96
N ASP A 166 2.17 -6.46 -24.85
CA ASP A 166 1.01 -7.28 -24.54
C ASP A 166 1.39 -8.42 -23.56
N GLN A 167 2.53 -9.09 -23.79
CA GLN A 167 3.04 -10.10 -22.87
C GLN A 167 3.34 -9.50 -21.49
N LEU A 168 3.94 -8.31 -21.46
CA LEU A 168 4.23 -7.59 -20.22
C LEU A 168 2.94 -7.21 -19.48
N GLY A 169 1.97 -6.61 -20.18
CA GLY A 169 0.70 -6.22 -19.60
C GLY A 169 -0.04 -7.39 -18.94
N ASN A 170 -0.09 -8.53 -19.64
CA ASN A 170 -0.69 -9.76 -19.09
C ASN A 170 0.08 -10.30 -17.87
N SER A 171 1.40 -10.16 -17.84
CA SER A 171 2.20 -10.62 -16.70
C SER A 171 2.05 -9.70 -15.51
N ILE A 172 2.02 -8.37 -15.71
CA ILE A 172 1.70 -7.40 -14.67
C ILE A 172 0.33 -7.68 -14.09
N LEU A 173 -0.68 -7.91 -14.93
CA LEU A 173 -2.03 -8.25 -14.50
C LEU A 173 -2.05 -9.47 -13.56
N ARG A 174 -1.34 -10.55 -13.92
CA ARG A 174 -1.25 -11.76 -13.07
C ARG A 174 -0.61 -11.47 -11.72
N ILE A 175 0.44 -10.63 -11.69
CA ILE A 175 1.09 -10.22 -10.43
C ILE A 175 0.11 -9.42 -9.55
N LEU A 176 -0.59 -8.45 -10.13
CA LEU A 176 -1.58 -7.64 -9.42
C LEU A 176 -2.73 -8.49 -8.89
N ASP A 177 -3.30 -9.37 -9.70
CA ASP A 177 -4.39 -10.26 -9.28
C ASP A 177 -3.94 -11.23 -8.18
N ALA A 178 -2.71 -11.75 -8.25
CA ALA A 178 -2.15 -12.60 -7.20
C ALA A 178 -2.02 -11.83 -5.88
N LYS A 179 -1.52 -10.59 -5.93
CA LYS A 179 -1.38 -9.72 -4.74
C LYS A 179 -2.73 -9.32 -4.16
N LEU A 180 -3.73 -9.02 -4.98
CA LEU A 180 -5.09 -8.75 -4.51
C LEU A 180 -5.72 -9.98 -3.85
N LYS A 181 -5.51 -11.18 -4.39
CA LYS A 181 -5.96 -12.43 -3.78
C LYS A 181 -5.27 -12.70 -2.45
N GLU A 182 -3.96 -12.45 -2.35
CA GLU A 182 -3.24 -12.51 -1.08
C GLU A 182 -3.85 -11.54 -0.06
N GLN A 183 -4.08 -10.28 -0.44
CA GLN A 183 -4.71 -9.29 0.43
C GLN A 183 -6.12 -9.71 0.86
N LYS A 184 -6.93 -10.30 -0.03
CA LYS A 184 -8.23 -10.87 0.32
C LYS A 184 -8.13 -12.01 1.33
N ASN A 185 -7.20 -12.92 1.13
CA ASN A 185 -6.97 -14.00 2.07
C ASN A 185 -6.55 -13.45 3.43
N TYR A 186 -5.68 -12.43 3.47
CA TYR A 186 -5.32 -11.74 4.71
C TYR A 186 -6.51 -10.98 5.31
N SER A 187 -7.35 -10.30 4.52
CA SER A 187 -8.52 -9.59 5.02
C SER A 187 -9.58 -10.53 5.60
N ASN A 188 -9.73 -11.73 5.05
CA ASN A 188 -10.62 -12.77 5.59
C ASN A 188 -10.07 -13.42 6.86
N ILE A 189 -8.77 -13.35 7.11
CA ILE A 189 -8.09 -13.90 8.28
C ILE A 189 -7.74 -12.78 9.28
N SER A 190 -7.64 -11.53 8.81
CA SER A 190 -7.25 -10.41 9.65
C SER A 190 -8.37 -9.99 10.60
N LYS A 191 -8.01 -9.92 11.87
CA LYS A 191 -8.82 -9.28 12.89
C LYS A 191 -8.33 -7.86 13.08
N VAL A 192 -9.24 -6.95 13.38
CA VAL A 192 -8.92 -5.56 13.70
C VAL A 192 -8.92 -5.40 15.19
N TYR A 193 -7.84 -4.90 15.73
CA TYR A 193 -7.69 -4.62 17.15
C TYR A 193 -7.44 -3.14 17.35
N ASN A 194 -8.12 -2.53 18.33
CA ASN A 194 -7.91 -1.14 18.68
C ASN A 194 -6.94 -1.05 19.85
N PHE A 195 -5.77 -0.50 19.59
CA PHE A 195 -4.80 -0.19 20.65
C PHE A 195 -5.00 1.23 21.13
N LYS A 196 -4.99 1.42 22.45
CA LYS A 196 -5.08 2.73 23.10
C LYS A 196 -4.07 2.81 24.21
N PHE A 197 -3.17 3.78 24.11
CA PHE A 197 -2.12 4.04 25.09
C PHE A 197 -2.39 5.36 25.80
N TYR A 198 -2.31 5.35 27.12
CA TYR A 198 -2.56 6.51 27.96
C TYR A 198 -1.32 6.85 28.79
N ASP A 199 -0.96 8.13 28.87
CA ASP A 199 0.15 8.69 29.66
C ASP A 199 1.55 8.16 29.26
N PHE A 200 1.71 7.66 28.03
CA PHE A 200 2.99 7.30 27.48
C PHE A 200 3.70 8.52 26.86
N ARG A 201 5.04 8.57 26.97
CA ARG A 201 5.85 9.57 26.27
C ARG A 201 5.97 9.20 24.78
N ASP A 202 6.07 10.19 23.90
CA ASP A 202 6.17 9.99 22.47
C ASP A 202 7.28 9.00 22.08
N LYS A 203 8.45 9.07 22.71
CA LYS A 203 9.56 8.13 22.49
C LYS A 203 9.18 6.67 22.73
N HIS A 204 8.31 6.39 23.71
CA HIS A 204 7.83 5.03 23.99
C HIS A 204 6.82 4.60 22.93
N ILE A 205 5.96 5.51 22.48
CA ILE A 205 4.97 5.25 21.44
C ILE A 205 5.68 4.92 20.11
N ILE A 206 6.68 5.72 19.71
CA ILE A 206 7.48 5.47 18.50
C ILE A 206 8.13 4.09 18.57
N TYR A 207 8.80 3.78 19.67
CA TYR A 207 9.45 2.48 19.88
C TYR A 207 8.44 1.31 19.81
N LEU A 208 7.32 1.43 20.53
CA LEU A 208 6.28 0.39 20.52
C LEU A 208 5.68 0.19 19.14
N THR A 209 5.40 1.27 18.42
CA THR A 209 4.87 1.19 17.06
C THR A 209 5.86 0.48 16.13
N ASP A 210 7.15 0.82 16.23
CA ASP A 210 8.21 0.18 15.43
C ASP A 210 8.29 -1.33 15.69
N ILE A 211 8.33 -1.76 16.97
CA ILE A 211 8.32 -3.19 17.32
C ILE A 211 7.02 -3.87 16.88
N MET A 212 5.87 -3.24 17.06
CA MET A 212 4.59 -3.81 16.66
C MET A 212 4.50 -4.05 15.16
N VAL A 213 5.14 -3.20 14.36
CA VAL A 213 5.20 -3.33 12.90
C VAL A 213 6.19 -4.42 12.48
N ASN A 214 7.37 -4.47 13.10
CA ASN A 214 8.48 -5.30 12.64
C ASN A 214 8.54 -6.68 13.30
N GLU A 215 8.08 -6.82 14.55
CA GLU A 215 8.31 -8.04 15.34
C GLU A 215 7.04 -8.76 15.78
N PHE A 216 5.88 -8.07 15.89
CA PHE A 216 4.67 -8.75 16.35
C PHE A 216 4.18 -9.76 15.32
N PRO A 217 3.83 -10.98 15.78
CA PRO A 217 3.40 -12.04 14.88
C PRO A 217 2.09 -11.67 14.16
N GLY A 218 2.05 -11.97 12.87
CA GLY A 218 0.83 -11.81 12.07
C GLY A 218 0.46 -10.36 11.79
N PHE A 219 1.37 -9.40 11.94
CA PHE A 219 1.16 -8.02 11.56
C PHE A 219 0.78 -7.88 10.08
N ILE A 220 -0.20 -7.03 9.79
CA ILE A 220 -0.65 -6.75 8.43
C ILE A 220 -0.52 -5.25 8.15
N LYS A 221 -1.12 -4.40 8.98
CA LYS A 221 -1.03 -2.94 8.87
C LYS A 221 -1.51 -2.23 10.14
N ILE A 222 -1.16 -0.97 10.26
CA ILE A 222 -1.74 0.00 11.19
C ILE A 222 -2.50 1.06 10.39
N THR A 223 -3.64 1.53 10.93
CA THR A 223 -4.43 2.62 10.35
C THR A 223 -5.06 3.45 11.45
N ASN A 224 -5.64 4.59 11.10
CA ASN A 224 -6.38 5.47 12.03
C ASN A 224 -5.53 5.89 13.23
N GLU A 225 -4.25 6.22 12.98
CA GLU A 225 -3.39 6.74 14.03
C GLU A 225 -3.90 8.09 14.49
N GLN A 226 -4.14 8.19 15.79
CA GLN A 226 -4.63 9.41 16.43
C GLN A 226 -3.82 9.67 17.70
N SER A 227 -3.40 10.91 17.86
CA SER A 227 -2.77 11.40 19.08
C SER A 227 -3.57 12.59 19.59
N PHE A 228 -4.16 12.45 20.78
CA PHE A 228 -4.92 13.51 21.42
C PHE A 228 -4.52 13.66 22.90
N GLY A 229 -3.83 14.73 23.19
CA GLY A 229 -3.30 14.99 24.53
C GLY A 229 -2.34 13.87 24.97
N LYS A 230 -2.75 13.13 26.02
CA LYS A 230 -1.97 12.00 26.56
C LYS A 230 -2.39 10.63 26.05
N GLN A 231 -3.29 10.60 25.07
CA GLN A 231 -3.80 9.36 24.47
C GLN A 231 -3.27 9.21 23.07
N ASN A 232 -2.73 8.02 22.79
CA ASN A 232 -2.39 7.57 21.43
C ASN A 232 -3.23 6.34 21.11
N SER A 233 -3.78 6.26 19.91
CA SER A 233 -4.61 5.14 19.48
C SER A 233 -4.44 4.83 18.00
N TRP A 234 -4.61 3.56 17.65
CA TRP A 234 -4.62 3.10 16.26
C TRP A 234 -5.39 1.79 16.10
N SER A 235 -5.80 1.52 14.87
CA SER A 235 -6.36 0.25 14.46
C SER A 235 -5.24 -0.66 13.93
N TYR A 236 -5.01 -1.77 14.59
CA TYR A 236 -3.97 -2.76 14.29
C TYR A 236 -4.59 -3.99 13.63
N TYR A 237 -4.19 -4.29 12.42
CA TYR A 237 -4.66 -5.44 11.66
C TYR A 237 -3.68 -6.59 11.83
N SER A 238 -4.16 -7.74 12.26
CA SER A 238 -3.31 -8.91 12.49
C SER A 238 -4.05 -10.23 12.25
N SER A 239 -3.34 -11.24 11.77
CA SER A 239 -3.84 -12.62 11.70
C SER A 239 -3.72 -13.38 13.03
N THR A 240 -3.10 -12.76 14.03
CA THR A 240 -2.88 -13.34 15.36
C THR A 240 -4.07 -13.05 16.29
N ASP A 241 -4.24 -13.85 17.34
CA ASP A 241 -5.24 -13.62 18.37
C ASP A 241 -4.83 -12.52 19.37
N LEU A 242 -5.82 -11.94 20.05
CA LEU A 242 -5.66 -10.82 20.96
C LEU A 242 -4.78 -11.15 22.17
N LEU A 243 -4.86 -12.38 22.70
CA LEU A 243 -4.09 -12.79 23.86
C LEU A 243 -2.60 -12.90 23.53
N LYS A 244 -2.29 -13.37 22.34
CA LYS A 244 -0.91 -13.43 21.85
C LYS A 244 -0.34 -12.03 21.62
N LEU A 245 -1.13 -11.11 21.05
CA LEU A 245 -0.74 -9.70 20.92
C LEU A 245 -0.50 -9.05 22.29
N LYS A 246 -1.38 -9.28 23.27
CA LYS A 246 -1.17 -8.82 24.66
C LYS A 246 0.16 -9.32 25.23
N LYS A 247 0.47 -10.62 25.04
CA LYS A 247 1.72 -11.21 25.53
C LYS A 247 2.95 -10.55 24.92
N TRP A 248 2.95 -10.32 23.61
CA TRP A 248 4.04 -9.63 22.92
C TRP A 248 4.17 -8.18 23.39
N LEU A 249 3.04 -7.49 23.61
CA LEU A 249 3.04 -6.13 24.15
C LEU A 249 3.69 -6.05 25.54
N VAL A 250 3.39 -7.01 26.41
CA VAL A 250 4.03 -7.09 27.75
C VAL A 250 5.55 -7.26 27.62
N ILE A 251 6.01 -8.13 26.71
CA ILE A 251 7.45 -8.32 26.44
C ILE A 251 8.07 -6.99 25.97
N SER A 252 7.48 -6.34 24.95
CA SER A 252 8.01 -5.08 24.42
C SER A 252 8.03 -3.93 25.44
N LEU A 253 7.06 -3.88 26.35
CA LEU A 253 7.05 -2.92 27.44
C LEU A 253 8.14 -3.21 28.48
N SER A 254 8.42 -4.48 28.74
CA SER A 254 9.54 -4.89 29.60
C SER A 254 10.91 -4.52 29.01
N ASP A 255 11.06 -4.54 27.68
CA ASP A 255 12.30 -4.16 26.99
C ASP A 255 12.65 -2.67 27.15
N ILE A 256 11.67 -1.85 27.54
CA ILE A 256 11.86 -0.41 27.88
C ILE A 256 11.75 -0.15 29.38
N ASP A 257 12.06 -1.16 30.20
CA ASP A 257 12.09 -1.09 31.66
C ASP A 257 10.73 -0.74 32.32
N LEU A 258 9.62 -1.09 31.66
CA LEU A 258 8.27 -0.93 32.22
C LEU A 258 7.72 -2.28 32.65
N ASN A 259 7.31 -2.37 33.91
CA ASN A 259 6.80 -3.60 34.52
C ASN A 259 5.26 -3.50 34.69
N ILE A 260 4.57 -4.60 34.32
CA ILE A 260 3.11 -4.72 34.54
C ILE A 260 2.77 -4.60 36.02
N ASP A 261 1.63 -4.01 36.33
CA ASP A 261 1.08 -3.76 37.68
C ASP A 261 1.90 -2.78 38.55
N LYS A 262 3.13 -2.43 38.12
CA LYS A 262 3.96 -1.43 38.80
C LYS A 262 3.99 -0.11 38.05
N ASP A 263 4.25 -0.16 36.74
CA ASP A 263 4.43 1.03 35.89
C ASP A 263 3.24 1.26 34.96
N TYR A 264 2.48 0.20 34.68
CA TYR A 264 1.30 0.26 33.81
C TYR A 264 0.32 -0.89 34.06
N GLU A 265 -0.90 -0.73 33.56
CA GLU A 265 -1.93 -1.78 33.49
C GLU A 265 -2.34 -2.04 32.04
N ILE A 266 -2.75 -3.28 31.72
CA ILE A 266 -3.32 -3.66 30.45
C ILE A 266 -4.71 -4.22 30.64
N LEU A 267 -5.70 -3.54 30.09
CA LEU A 267 -7.07 -4.01 30.01
C LEU A 267 -7.37 -4.49 28.58
N VAL A 268 -8.04 -5.63 28.49
CA VAL A 268 -8.46 -6.22 27.22
C VAL A 268 -9.96 -6.36 27.23
N SER A 269 -10.63 -5.83 26.23
CA SER A 269 -12.09 -5.93 26.07
C SER A 269 -12.39 -6.10 24.58
N ASP A 270 -13.15 -7.14 24.23
CA ASP A 270 -13.53 -7.49 22.87
C ASP A 270 -12.32 -7.50 21.90
N ASN A 271 -12.24 -6.52 21.03
CA ASN A 271 -11.13 -6.33 20.09
C ASN A 271 -10.23 -5.14 20.47
N SER A 272 -10.19 -4.75 21.74
CA SER A 272 -9.42 -3.57 22.18
C SER A 272 -8.42 -3.92 23.26
N ILE A 273 -7.23 -3.32 23.18
CA ILE A 273 -6.18 -3.36 24.17
C ILE A 273 -5.95 -1.92 24.68
N PHE A 274 -6.18 -1.71 25.93
CA PHE A 274 -5.96 -0.44 26.62
C PHE A 274 -4.73 -0.59 27.50
N VAL A 275 -3.78 0.29 27.33
CA VAL A 275 -2.55 0.34 28.14
C VAL A 275 -2.47 1.69 28.80
N LYS A 276 -2.50 1.71 30.12
CA LYS A 276 -2.44 2.93 30.90
C LYS A 276 -1.17 2.94 31.74
N LYS A 277 -0.33 3.92 31.54
CA LYS A 277 0.86 4.12 32.37
C LYS A 277 0.48 4.81 33.65
N PHE A 278 1.03 4.34 34.78
CA PHE A 278 0.84 5.00 36.05
C PHE A 278 1.69 6.28 36.15
N PRO A 279 1.20 7.31 36.84
CA PRO A 279 2.02 8.48 37.07
C PRO A 279 3.23 8.09 37.93
N SER A 280 4.44 8.44 37.45
CA SER A 280 5.65 8.25 38.25
C SER A 280 5.54 9.11 39.50
N PHE A 281 5.41 8.50 40.65
CA PHE A 281 5.60 9.19 41.92
C PHE A 281 7.09 9.59 41.97
N ASN A 282 7.40 10.82 41.60
CA ASN A 282 8.66 11.42 41.98
C ASN A 282 8.69 11.40 43.50
N SER A 283 9.53 10.57 44.08
CA SER A 283 9.85 10.64 45.49
C SER A 283 10.30 12.08 45.74
N VAL A 284 9.39 12.89 46.33
CA VAL A 284 9.74 14.18 46.86
C VAL A 284 10.82 13.88 47.89
N GLY A 285 12.06 14.20 47.54
CA GLY A 285 13.19 14.03 48.43
C GLY A 285 12.93 14.76 49.73
N SER A 286 12.68 14.01 50.79
CA SER A 286 12.76 14.46 52.14
C SER A 286 14.17 14.98 52.38
N LYS A 287 14.39 16.29 52.10
CA LYS A 287 15.51 17.02 52.70
C LYS A 287 15.18 17.19 54.18
N GLY A 288 15.55 16.19 54.96
CA GLY A 288 15.59 16.34 56.40
C GLY A 288 16.58 17.46 56.80
N ASN A 289 16.05 18.63 57.09
CA ASN A 289 16.75 19.67 57.78
C ASN A 289 16.92 19.26 59.25
N THR A 290 17.98 18.53 59.54
CA THR A 290 18.50 18.42 60.91
C THR A 290 19.11 19.75 61.31
N LYS A 291 18.32 20.66 61.88
CA LYS A 291 18.85 21.77 62.69
C LYS A 291 19.45 21.18 63.96
N LYS A 292 20.80 21.17 64.07
CA LYS A 292 21.50 21.06 65.32
C LYS A 292 21.26 22.34 66.10
N PHE A 293 20.59 22.24 67.24
CA PHE A 293 20.67 23.28 68.31
C PHE A 293 21.88 22.96 69.16
N ASN A 294 22.79 23.94 69.25
CA ASN A 294 23.74 24.09 70.34
C ASN A 294 23.09 24.99 71.41
#